data_3b159c060da9c5b3464f279be4f942f7
#
_entry.id   3b159c060da9c5b3464f279be4f942f7
#
_cell.length_a   1.000
_cell.length_b   1.000
_cell.length_c   1.000
_cell.angle_alpha   90.00
_cell.angle_beta   90.00
_cell.angle_gamma   90.00
#
_symmetry.space_group_name_H-M   'P 1'
#
loop_
_entity.id
_entity.type
_entity.pdbx_description
1 polymer ?
#
loop_
_entity_poly.entity_id
_entity_poly.type
_entity_poly.pdbx_seq_one_letter_code
_entity_poly.pdbx_strand_id
1 'polypeptide(L)'
;MMRITAPIKRWLKRGLPPGMLLSLRKRYAILRYRGTARYCPACDSHLARFIAGGEFLNRPEARCPACGALERHRLIALFFREWSDLYAGGDRSMLHFSPEAVFEQQFRRIPGLDYLTADLSDPRVMVQMDIAAIPYPDQHFDIIYCSHVLEHVPDDRQAIRELRRVLKPSGWAVLQVPVTAERTIEDPTITDPQERLRLFGQEDHVRRYGIDYPERLEAAGFRVLAIPAEGIAGEARIARLGIDEDEKVFFCTPEENAIYRQISGRMG
;
A
#
# COMPACT_ATOMS: atom_id res chain seq x y z
N MET A 1 3.85 28.09 -27.18
CA MET A 1 3.27 27.07 -26.28
C MET A 1 2.09 26.41 -27.03
N MET A 2 2.40 25.32 -27.76
CA MET A 2 1.42 24.65 -28.63
C MET A 2 0.45 23.81 -27.76
N ARG A 3 -0.81 24.27 -27.68
CA ARG A 3 -1.89 23.46 -27.07
C ARG A 3 -2.22 22.33 -28.03
N ILE A 4 -1.90 21.09 -27.64
CA ILE A 4 -2.36 19.89 -28.35
C ILE A 4 -3.89 19.87 -28.26
N THR A 5 -4.56 20.03 -29.40
CA THR A 5 -6.01 20.10 -29.51
C THR A 5 -6.65 18.73 -29.20
N ALA A 6 -7.90 18.75 -28.73
CA ALA A 6 -8.65 17.57 -28.31
C ALA A 6 -8.70 16.39 -29.32
N PRO A 7 -8.75 16.62 -30.65
CA PRO A 7 -8.73 15.53 -31.63
C PRO A 7 -7.43 14.76 -31.68
N ILE A 8 -6.26 15.38 -31.49
CA ILE A 8 -4.96 14.70 -31.47
C ILE A 8 -4.85 13.78 -30.22
N LYS A 9 -5.38 14.21 -29.08
CA LYS A 9 -5.48 13.37 -27.87
C LYS A 9 -6.34 12.12 -28.09
N ARG A 10 -7.38 12.19 -28.92
CA ARG A 10 -8.30 11.09 -29.22
C ARG A 10 -7.70 10.10 -30.22
N TRP A 11 -6.89 10.59 -31.18
CA TRP A 11 -6.21 9.75 -32.17
C TRP A 11 -5.06 8.94 -31.57
N LEU A 12 -4.25 9.55 -30.68
CA LEU A 12 -3.18 8.87 -29.92
C LEU A 12 -3.72 7.76 -28.99
N LYS A 13 -4.97 7.87 -28.54
CA LYS A 13 -5.59 6.82 -27.71
C LYS A 13 -6.02 5.57 -28.47
N ARG A 14 -6.21 5.64 -29.80
CA ARG A 14 -6.74 4.53 -30.60
C ARG A 14 -5.69 3.61 -31.23
N GLY A 15 -4.41 3.98 -31.19
CA GLY A 15 -3.37 3.27 -31.94
C GLY A 15 -2.22 2.67 -31.12
N LEU A 16 -2.10 2.99 -29.82
CA LEU A 16 -0.97 2.49 -29.01
C LEU A 16 -1.42 1.49 -27.94
N PRO A 17 -0.69 0.38 -27.76
CA PRO A 17 -0.95 -0.55 -26.66
C PRO A 17 -0.98 0.18 -25.31
N PRO A 18 -1.87 -0.22 -24.35
CA PRO A 18 -2.01 0.45 -23.05
C PRO A 18 -0.69 0.64 -22.29
N GLY A 19 0.20 -0.35 -22.32
CA GLY A 19 1.52 -0.28 -21.70
C GLY A 19 2.45 0.76 -22.33
N MET A 20 2.36 1.00 -23.64
CA MET A 20 3.15 2.02 -24.34
C MET A 20 2.65 3.43 -24.00
N LEU A 21 1.33 3.62 -23.88
CA LEU A 21 0.74 4.88 -23.44
C LEU A 21 1.16 5.24 -22.01
N LEU A 22 1.18 4.26 -21.10
CA LEU A 22 1.65 4.47 -19.72
C LEU A 22 3.13 4.85 -19.69
N SER A 23 3.98 4.19 -20.47
CA SER A 23 5.41 4.50 -20.54
C SER A 23 5.67 5.89 -21.11
N LEU A 24 4.95 6.30 -22.15
CA LEU A 24 5.04 7.64 -22.72
C LEU A 24 4.57 8.72 -21.75
N ARG A 25 3.47 8.47 -21.03
CA ARG A 25 2.98 9.37 -19.97
C ARG A 25 4.01 9.53 -18.85
N LYS A 26 4.62 8.43 -18.40
CA LYS A 26 5.66 8.45 -17.37
C LYS A 26 6.87 9.29 -17.87
N ARG A 27 7.37 9.04 -19.08
CA ARG A 27 8.48 9.80 -19.67
C ARG A 27 8.16 11.29 -19.82
N TYR A 28 6.98 11.63 -20.30
CA TYR A 28 6.53 13.03 -20.39
C TYR A 28 6.45 13.68 -19.00
N ALA A 29 5.91 13.00 -17.99
CA ALA A 29 5.83 13.51 -16.64
C ALA A 29 7.23 13.76 -16.05
N ILE A 30 8.15 12.81 -16.22
CA ILE A 30 9.54 12.96 -15.76
C ILE A 30 10.21 14.18 -16.43
N LEU A 31 10.03 14.35 -17.74
CA LEU A 31 10.58 15.50 -18.47
C LEU A 31 9.95 16.82 -18.00
N ARG A 32 8.61 16.85 -17.83
CA ARG A 32 7.84 18.05 -17.45
C ARG A 32 8.12 18.52 -16.03
N TYR A 33 8.38 17.58 -15.13
CA TYR A 33 8.64 17.79 -13.70
C TYR A 33 10.09 17.48 -13.32
N ARG A 34 11.00 17.54 -14.27
CA ARG A 34 12.43 17.25 -14.02
C ARG A 34 13.00 18.14 -12.93
N GLY A 35 13.71 17.54 -11.98
CA GLY A 35 14.37 18.23 -10.87
C GLY A 35 14.88 17.25 -9.83
N THR A 36 15.46 17.76 -8.73
CA THR A 36 16.05 16.94 -7.66
C THR A 36 15.43 17.19 -6.28
N ALA A 37 14.48 18.13 -6.19
CA ALA A 37 13.86 18.51 -4.93
C ALA A 37 13.00 17.41 -4.31
N ARG A 38 12.44 16.53 -5.15
CA ARG A 38 11.63 15.37 -4.73
C ARG A 38 12.19 14.07 -5.31
N TYR A 39 11.99 12.98 -4.59
CA TYR A 39 12.32 11.63 -5.03
C TYR A 39 11.16 10.68 -4.76
N CYS A 40 10.76 9.91 -5.76
CA CYS A 40 9.72 8.90 -5.61
C CYS A 40 10.33 7.50 -5.63
N PRO A 41 10.44 6.81 -4.48
CA PRO A 41 11.00 5.46 -4.41
C PRO A 41 10.13 4.41 -5.12
N ALA A 42 8.83 4.67 -5.28
CA ALA A 42 7.92 3.75 -5.96
C ALA A 42 8.20 3.64 -7.47
N CYS A 43 8.79 4.64 -8.12
CA CYS A 43 9.10 4.59 -9.55
C CYS A 43 10.52 5.03 -9.89
N ASP A 44 11.34 5.25 -8.87
CA ASP A 44 12.75 5.66 -8.99
C ASP A 44 12.93 6.94 -9.84
N SER A 45 12.13 7.96 -9.53
CA SER A 45 12.16 9.20 -10.30
C SER A 45 12.51 10.40 -9.45
N HIS A 46 13.46 11.22 -9.94
CA HIS A 46 13.81 12.53 -9.39
C HIS A 46 12.95 13.61 -10.06
N LEU A 47 12.31 14.46 -9.27
CA LEU A 47 11.29 15.41 -9.70
C LEU A 47 11.51 16.78 -9.03
N ALA A 48 11.06 17.84 -9.67
CA ALA A 48 11.06 19.19 -9.08
C ALA A 48 9.99 19.32 -7.98
N ARG A 49 8.84 18.64 -8.16
CA ARG A 49 7.73 18.63 -7.19
C ARG A 49 6.82 17.44 -7.43
N PHE A 50 6.05 17.08 -6.43
CA PHE A 50 4.84 16.29 -6.61
C PHE A 50 3.67 17.18 -7.03
N ILE A 51 2.52 16.61 -7.31
CA ILE A 51 1.31 17.33 -7.71
C ILE A 51 0.18 17.06 -6.72
N ALA A 52 -0.83 17.90 -6.74
CA ALA A 52 -2.00 17.69 -5.92
C ALA A 52 -2.68 16.35 -6.24
N GLY A 53 -3.18 15.68 -5.22
CA GLY A 53 -3.80 14.36 -5.33
C GLY A 53 -4.41 13.91 -4.02
N GLY A 54 -4.99 12.74 -4.05
CA GLY A 54 -5.81 12.14 -3.00
C GLY A 54 -7.17 11.80 -3.56
N GLU A 55 -7.82 10.82 -3.00
CA GLU A 55 -9.09 10.32 -3.49
C GLU A 55 -10.24 11.23 -3.04
N PHE A 56 -10.25 11.59 -1.78
CA PHE A 56 -11.31 12.40 -1.16
C PHE A 56 -10.84 13.84 -0.85
N LEU A 57 -9.57 14.01 -0.52
CA LEU A 57 -8.96 15.31 -0.24
C LEU A 57 -7.86 15.58 -1.26
N ASN A 58 -8.01 16.63 -2.05
CA ASN A 58 -7.01 17.05 -3.03
C ASN A 58 -5.83 17.75 -2.30
N ARG A 59 -4.98 16.94 -1.61
CA ARG A 59 -3.83 17.44 -0.87
C ARG A 59 -2.75 17.99 -1.81
N PRO A 60 -2.13 19.13 -1.51
CA PRO A 60 -1.02 19.64 -2.29
C PRO A 60 0.18 18.68 -2.21
N GLU A 61 0.91 18.52 -3.31
CA GLU A 61 2.11 17.68 -3.40
C GLU A 61 1.96 16.21 -2.94
N ALA A 62 0.73 15.68 -2.91
CA ALA A 62 0.47 14.31 -2.46
C ALA A 62 0.92 13.25 -3.47
N ARG A 63 0.76 13.51 -4.76
CA ARG A 63 0.85 12.49 -5.83
C ARG A 63 2.08 12.65 -6.71
N CYS A 64 2.79 11.55 -6.95
CA CYS A 64 3.85 11.50 -7.95
C CYS A 64 3.29 11.66 -9.37
N PRO A 65 3.73 12.66 -10.17
CA PRO A 65 3.23 12.84 -11.52
C PRO A 65 3.66 11.74 -12.50
N ALA A 66 4.70 10.97 -12.16
CA ALA A 66 5.25 9.92 -13.02
C ALA A 66 4.54 8.57 -12.86
N CYS A 67 4.17 8.17 -11.63
CA CYS A 67 3.57 6.86 -11.37
C CYS A 67 2.25 6.90 -10.60
N GLY A 68 1.83 8.07 -10.10
CA GLY A 68 0.61 8.21 -9.31
C GLY A 68 0.75 7.88 -7.82
N ALA A 69 1.91 7.43 -7.35
CA ALA A 69 2.14 7.09 -5.95
C ALA A 69 1.79 8.25 -5.02
N LEU A 70 1.02 7.97 -3.98
CA LEU A 70 0.72 8.87 -2.87
C LEU A 70 1.80 8.76 -1.78
N GLU A 71 1.70 9.56 -0.72
CA GLU A 71 2.62 9.61 0.41
C GLU A 71 2.86 8.22 1.00
N ARG A 72 1.78 7.54 1.39
CA ARG A 72 1.81 6.17 1.92
C ARG A 72 2.49 5.17 0.98
N HIS A 73 2.23 5.27 -0.33
CA HIS A 73 2.88 4.37 -1.31
C HIS A 73 4.38 4.61 -1.40
N ARG A 74 4.85 5.85 -1.20
CA ARG A 74 6.29 6.16 -1.19
C ARG A 74 6.97 5.59 0.06
N LEU A 75 6.30 5.66 1.22
CA LEU A 75 6.79 5.05 2.46
C LEU A 75 6.90 3.52 2.32
N ILE A 76 5.83 2.88 1.86
CA ILE A 76 5.80 1.42 1.64
C ILE A 76 6.82 0.98 0.60
N ALA A 77 7.00 1.72 -0.51
CA ALA A 77 8.02 1.42 -1.50
C ALA A 77 9.44 1.50 -0.94
N LEU A 78 9.68 2.48 -0.06
CA LEU A 78 10.95 2.62 0.64
C LEU A 78 11.19 1.45 1.60
N PHE A 79 10.17 1.09 2.39
CA PHE A 79 10.22 -0.06 3.28
C PHE A 79 10.54 -1.35 2.52
N PHE A 80 9.83 -1.64 1.44
CA PHE A 80 10.08 -2.84 0.63
C PHE A 80 11.50 -2.88 0.06
N ARG A 81 12.07 -1.75 -0.31
CA ARG A 81 13.40 -1.68 -0.92
C ARG A 81 14.55 -1.75 0.08
N GLU A 82 14.40 -1.09 1.23
CA GLU A 82 15.52 -0.86 2.14
C GLU A 82 15.42 -1.68 3.43
N TRP A 83 14.22 -2.14 3.81
CA TRP A 83 13.96 -2.78 5.09
C TRP A 83 13.53 -4.24 4.99
N SER A 84 12.82 -4.61 3.93
CA SER A 84 12.36 -5.98 3.71
C SER A 84 13.30 -6.75 2.78
N ASP A 85 13.07 -8.05 2.70
CA ASP A 85 13.74 -8.95 1.77
C ASP A 85 12.94 -9.22 0.48
N LEU A 86 11.91 -8.41 0.20
CA LEU A 86 11.02 -8.61 -0.95
C LEU A 86 11.78 -8.80 -2.26
N TYR A 87 12.84 -8.03 -2.46
CA TYR A 87 13.65 -8.04 -3.69
C TYR A 87 14.89 -8.93 -3.59
N ALA A 88 15.04 -9.72 -2.53
CA ALA A 88 16.22 -10.60 -2.37
C ALA A 88 16.24 -11.81 -3.33
N GLY A 89 15.13 -12.04 -4.05
CA GLY A 89 14.96 -13.21 -4.93
C GLY A 89 14.59 -14.48 -4.16
N GLY A 90 14.59 -15.61 -4.87
CA GLY A 90 14.17 -16.92 -4.36
C GLY A 90 12.69 -17.22 -4.66
N ASP A 91 12.35 -18.53 -4.63
CA ASP A 91 10.99 -18.99 -4.88
C ASP A 91 10.11 -18.70 -3.65
N ARG A 92 9.27 -17.69 -3.75
CA ARG A 92 8.36 -17.24 -2.69
C ARG A 92 6.98 -16.95 -3.23
N SER A 93 5.97 -17.16 -2.39
CA SER A 93 4.57 -16.85 -2.69
C SER A 93 4.13 -15.56 -1.99
N MET A 94 3.46 -14.67 -2.73
CA MET A 94 2.95 -13.40 -2.19
C MET A 94 1.47 -13.22 -2.51
N LEU A 95 0.70 -12.93 -1.46
CA LEU A 95 -0.70 -12.51 -1.57
C LEU A 95 -0.81 -10.99 -1.39
N HIS A 96 -1.45 -10.33 -2.36
CA HIS A 96 -1.69 -8.89 -2.34
C HIS A 96 -3.19 -8.61 -2.47
N PHE A 97 -3.82 -8.15 -1.38
CA PHE A 97 -5.21 -7.73 -1.38
C PHE A 97 -5.38 -6.31 -1.89
N SER A 98 -6.45 -6.08 -2.70
CA SER A 98 -6.78 -4.78 -3.32
C SER A 98 -5.56 -4.11 -3.95
N PRO A 99 -4.96 -4.72 -4.97
CA PRO A 99 -3.62 -4.37 -5.44
C PRO A 99 -3.57 -2.96 -6.02
N GLU A 100 -2.72 -2.13 -5.43
CA GLU A 100 -2.45 -0.81 -5.96
C GLU A 100 -1.60 -0.90 -7.23
N ALA A 101 -2.06 -0.26 -8.30
CA ALA A 101 -1.41 -0.29 -9.62
C ALA A 101 0.08 0.14 -9.60
N VAL A 102 0.48 0.93 -8.60
CA VAL A 102 1.86 1.39 -8.42
C VAL A 102 2.81 0.25 -8.05
N PHE A 103 2.32 -0.77 -7.35
CA PHE A 103 3.08 -1.93 -6.91
C PHE A 103 2.88 -3.15 -7.80
N GLU A 104 1.67 -3.37 -8.29
CA GLU A 104 1.32 -4.57 -9.05
C GLU A 104 2.28 -4.83 -10.20
N GLN A 105 2.59 -3.81 -11.03
CA GLN A 105 3.51 -3.95 -12.15
C GLN A 105 4.96 -4.27 -11.74
N GLN A 106 5.35 -3.85 -10.53
CA GLN A 106 6.69 -4.12 -10.01
C GLN A 106 6.78 -5.54 -9.48
N PHE A 107 5.80 -5.96 -8.68
CA PHE A 107 5.79 -7.29 -8.05
C PHE A 107 5.68 -8.41 -9.07
N ARG A 108 4.88 -8.23 -10.14
CA ARG A 108 4.80 -9.17 -11.28
C ARG A 108 6.15 -9.39 -12.00
N ARG A 109 7.15 -8.56 -11.76
CA ARG A 109 8.47 -8.66 -12.41
C ARG A 109 9.58 -9.15 -11.49
N ILE A 110 9.27 -9.46 -10.23
CA ILE A 110 10.25 -10.00 -9.29
C ILE A 110 10.50 -11.46 -9.67
N PRO A 111 11.74 -11.83 -10.02
CA PRO A 111 12.05 -13.22 -10.38
C PRO A 111 11.82 -14.16 -9.20
N GLY A 112 11.16 -15.31 -9.45
CA GLY A 112 10.87 -16.31 -8.42
C GLY A 112 9.74 -15.93 -7.46
N LEU A 113 9.03 -14.81 -7.67
CA LEU A 113 7.86 -14.44 -6.88
C LEU A 113 6.59 -14.99 -7.53
N ASP A 114 5.95 -15.98 -6.90
CA ASP A 114 4.59 -16.41 -7.22
C ASP A 114 3.61 -15.37 -6.64
N TYR A 115 3.27 -14.38 -7.47
CA TYR A 115 2.51 -13.21 -7.09
C TYR A 115 1.03 -13.37 -7.41
N LEU A 116 0.21 -13.40 -6.36
CA LEU A 116 -1.24 -13.50 -6.43
C LEU A 116 -1.90 -12.19 -6.00
N THR A 117 -2.83 -11.69 -6.82
CA THR A 117 -3.68 -10.55 -6.49
C THR A 117 -5.10 -11.00 -6.14
N ALA A 118 -5.67 -10.41 -5.11
CA ALA A 118 -7.01 -10.74 -4.62
C ALA A 118 -7.81 -9.48 -4.27
N ASP A 119 -9.12 -9.56 -4.45
CA ASP A 119 -10.08 -8.55 -4.03
C ASP A 119 -11.46 -9.20 -3.93
N LEU A 120 -12.36 -8.60 -3.15
CA LEU A 120 -13.73 -9.11 -3.03
C LEU A 120 -14.53 -8.94 -4.33
N SER A 121 -14.37 -7.80 -5.01
CA SER A 121 -15.26 -7.36 -6.10
C SER A 121 -14.55 -6.90 -7.36
N ASP A 122 -13.26 -6.55 -7.33
CA ASP A 122 -12.55 -6.08 -8.51
C ASP A 122 -12.32 -7.23 -9.51
N PRO A 123 -12.92 -7.20 -10.71
CA PRO A 123 -12.76 -8.26 -11.72
C PRO A 123 -11.36 -8.28 -12.37
N ARG A 124 -10.49 -7.33 -12.08
CA ARG A 124 -9.14 -7.24 -12.66
C ARG A 124 -8.10 -8.05 -11.88
N VAL A 125 -8.42 -8.47 -10.66
CA VAL A 125 -7.54 -9.32 -9.84
C VAL A 125 -7.52 -10.76 -10.36
N MET A 126 -6.49 -11.49 -9.94
CA MET A 126 -6.34 -12.90 -10.36
C MET A 126 -7.37 -13.80 -9.69
N VAL A 127 -7.75 -13.51 -8.44
CA VAL A 127 -8.77 -14.28 -7.69
C VAL A 127 -9.68 -13.33 -6.93
N GLN A 128 -10.98 -13.45 -7.16
CA GLN A 128 -11.97 -12.79 -6.30
C GLN A 128 -12.21 -13.66 -5.07
N MET A 129 -11.98 -13.11 -3.88
CA MET A 129 -12.22 -13.79 -2.62
C MET A 129 -12.46 -12.82 -1.47
N ASP A 130 -13.18 -13.31 -0.44
CA ASP A 130 -13.35 -12.58 0.81
C ASP A 130 -12.11 -12.75 1.70
N ILE A 131 -11.55 -11.65 2.16
CA ILE A 131 -10.41 -11.63 3.09
C ILE A 131 -10.74 -12.29 4.45
N ALA A 132 -12.02 -12.34 4.82
CA ALA A 132 -12.50 -13.01 6.03
C ALA A 132 -12.68 -14.54 5.86
N ALA A 133 -12.53 -15.07 4.62
CA ALA A 133 -12.66 -16.49 4.30
C ALA A 133 -11.72 -16.88 3.15
N ILE A 134 -10.41 -16.85 3.41
CA ILE A 134 -9.38 -17.06 2.38
C ILE A 134 -9.33 -18.55 1.97
N PRO A 135 -9.61 -18.92 0.69
CA PRO A 135 -9.72 -20.31 0.25
C PRO A 135 -8.35 -20.95 -0.03
N TYR A 136 -7.38 -20.69 0.82
CA TYR A 136 -6.04 -21.26 0.77
C TYR A 136 -5.72 -22.00 2.07
N PRO A 137 -4.86 -23.05 2.03
CA PRO A 137 -4.49 -23.78 3.22
C PRO A 137 -3.69 -22.91 4.21
N ASP A 138 -3.57 -23.40 5.44
CA ASP A 138 -2.71 -22.78 6.44
C ASP A 138 -1.27 -22.69 5.95
N GLN A 139 -0.56 -21.64 6.34
CA GLN A 139 0.87 -21.47 6.08
C GLN A 139 1.25 -21.59 4.59
N HIS A 140 0.45 -20.97 3.72
CA HIS A 140 0.61 -21.04 2.26
C HIS A 140 1.54 -19.95 1.71
N PHE A 141 1.38 -18.72 2.19
CA PHE A 141 2.10 -17.56 1.65
C PHE A 141 3.33 -17.21 2.47
N ASP A 142 4.40 -16.82 1.78
CA ASP A 142 5.61 -16.27 2.40
C ASP A 142 5.44 -14.79 2.73
N ILE A 143 4.68 -14.07 1.91
CA ILE A 143 4.49 -12.62 2.02
C ILE A 143 3.01 -12.27 1.86
N ILE A 144 2.50 -11.37 2.71
CA ILE A 144 1.17 -10.79 2.53
C ILE A 144 1.29 -9.27 2.54
N TYR A 145 0.65 -8.62 1.57
CA TYR A 145 0.48 -7.18 1.56
C TYR A 145 -1.01 -6.85 1.45
N CYS A 146 -1.51 -6.12 2.42
CA CYS A 146 -2.89 -5.65 2.50
C CYS A 146 -2.87 -4.19 2.97
N SER A 147 -3.43 -3.30 2.16
CA SER A 147 -3.36 -1.86 2.40
C SER A 147 -4.70 -1.21 2.14
N HIS A 148 -5.24 -0.54 3.15
CA HIS A 148 -6.53 0.16 3.08
C HIS A 148 -7.70 -0.75 2.63
N VAL A 149 -7.82 -1.90 3.30
CA VAL A 149 -8.89 -2.88 3.09
C VAL A 149 -9.69 -3.12 4.37
N LEU A 150 -9.01 -3.27 5.50
CA LEU A 150 -9.62 -3.72 6.75
C LEU A 150 -10.65 -2.73 7.32
N GLU A 151 -10.53 -1.44 6.99
CA GLU A 151 -11.52 -0.42 7.35
C GLU A 151 -12.87 -0.61 6.66
N HIS A 152 -12.92 -1.37 5.58
CA HIS A 152 -14.13 -1.70 4.82
C HIS A 152 -14.74 -3.06 5.22
N VAL A 153 -13.98 -3.92 5.91
CA VAL A 153 -14.37 -5.29 6.22
C VAL A 153 -15.24 -5.33 7.49
N PRO A 154 -16.48 -5.84 7.47
CA PRO A 154 -17.34 -5.88 8.65
C PRO A 154 -16.70 -6.61 9.84
N ASP A 155 -16.16 -7.80 9.65
CA ASP A 155 -15.41 -8.55 10.66
C ASP A 155 -13.89 -8.56 10.33
N ASP A 156 -13.23 -7.45 10.63
CA ASP A 156 -11.79 -7.34 10.42
C ASP A 156 -10.98 -8.27 11.33
N ARG A 157 -11.52 -8.62 12.51
CA ARG A 157 -10.86 -9.58 13.40
C ARG A 157 -10.78 -10.97 12.77
N GLN A 158 -11.84 -11.40 12.07
CA GLN A 158 -11.84 -12.64 11.31
C GLN A 158 -10.88 -12.54 10.13
N ALA A 159 -10.89 -11.42 9.38
CA ALA A 159 -9.96 -11.19 8.28
C ALA A 159 -8.49 -11.26 8.75
N ILE A 160 -8.16 -10.62 9.87
CA ILE A 160 -6.81 -10.66 10.43
C ILE A 160 -6.42 -12.08 10.85
N ARG A 161 -7.35 -12.87 11.43
CA ARG A 161 -7.10 -14.30 11.74
C ARG A 161 -6.83 -15.12 10.47
N GLU A 162 -7.57 -14.88 9.39
CA GLU A 162 -7.36 -15.56 8.12
C GLU A 162 -6.00 -15.20 7.50
N LEU A 163 -5.64 -13.90 7.48
CA LEU A 163 -4.31 -13.46 7.05
C LEU A 163 -3.19 -14.15 7.87
N ARG A 164 -3.39 -14.25 9.20
CA ARG A 164 -2.45 -14.93 10.09
C ARG A 164 -2.39 -16.43 9.79
N ARG A 165 -3.51 -17.08 9.54
CA ARG A 165 -3.61 -18.52 9.25
C ARG A 165 -2.86 -18.89 7.99
N VAL A 166 -3.05 -18.14 6.91
CA VAL A 166 -2.45 -18.45 5.61
C VAL A 166 -0.98 -18.01 5.48
N LEU A 167 -0.47 -17.22 6.41
CA LEU A 167 0.94 -16.79 6.43
C LEU A 167 1.82 -17.87 7.05
N LYS A 168 2.93 -18.23 6.36
CA LYS A 168 3.94 -19.19 6.85
C LYS A 168 4.61 -18.67 8.13
N PRO A 169 5.07 -19.55 9.04
CA PRO A 169 5.80 -19.16 10.26
C PRO A 169 7.04 -18.31 9.96
N SER A 170 7.76 -18.60 8.87
CA SER A 170 8.91 -17.81 8.41
C SER A 170 8.54 -16.56 7.63
N GLY A 171 7.26 -16.39 7.29
CA GLY A 171 6.76 -15.31 6.45
C GLY A 171 6.56 -13.98 7.20
N TRP A 172 6.18 -12.97 6.43
CA TRP A 172 5.84 -11.66 6.96
C TRP A 172 4.68 -11.00 6.19
N ALA A 173 4.03 -10.06 6.85
CA ALA A 173 2.99 -9.25 6.26
C ALA A 173 3.21 -7.76 6.51
N VAL A 174 2.73 -6.93 5.59
CA VAL A 174 2.50 -5.50 5.82
C VAL A 174 0.99 -5.27 5.74
N LEU A 175 0.40 -4.88 6.88
CA LEU A 175 -1.04 -4.72 7.06
C LEU A 175 -1.34 -3.25 7.38
N GLN A 176 -1.65 -2.46 6.35
CA GLN A 176 -1.83 -1.01 6.45
C GLN A 176 -3.30 -0.62 6.56
N VAL A 177 -3.56 0.32 7.47
CA VAL A 177 -4.85 1.00 7.63
C VAL A 177 -4.61 2.48 7.91
N PRO A 178 -5.56 3.38 7.64
CA PRO A 178 -5.47 4.78 8.05
C PRO A 178 -5.68 4.89 9.57
N VAL A 179 -4.63 5.20 10.32
CA VAL A 179 -4.72 5.46 11.77
C VAL A 179 -4.93 6.96 11.96
N THR A 180 -6.16 7.36 12.31
CA THR A 180 -6.57 8.77 12.38
C THR A 180 -7.32 9.11 13.67
N ALA A 181 -7.32 8.22 14.66
CA ALA A 181 -7.96 8.42 15.96
C ALA A 181 -7.01 7.95 17.09
N GLU A 182 -7.28 8.38 18.30
CA GLU A 182 -6.57 7.90 19.50
C GLU A 182 -6.95 6.45 19.84
N ARG A 183 -8.23 6.10 19.61
CA ARG A 183 -8.75 4.74 19.74
C ARG A 183 -9.61 4.38 18.56
N THR A 184 -9.64 3.10 18.25
CA THR A 184 -10.50 2.57 17.17
C THR A 184 -11.97 2.81 17.51
N ILE A 185 -12.68 3.45 16.58
CA ILE A 185 -14.10 3.76 16.66
C ILE A 185 -14.82 2.83 15.67
N GLU A 186 -15.71 2.01 16.18
CA GLU A 186 -16.54 1.11 15.35
C GLU A 186 -17.93 0.98 16.00
N ASP A 187 -18.95 0.97 15.16
CA ASP A 187 -20.32 0.68 15.56
C ASP A 187 -21.03 -0.02 14.40
N PRO A 188 -21.33 -1.33 14.51
CA PRO A 188 -21.95 -2.10 13.44
C PRO A 188 -23.38 -1.68 13.14
N THR A 189 -24.02 -0.88 14.00
CA THR A 189 -25.39 -0.37 13.78
C THR A 189 -25.42 0.81 12.81
N ILE A 190 -24.28 1.48 12.59
CA ILE A 190 -24.14 2.59 11.64
C ILE A 190 -24.08 2.05 10.21
N THR A 191 -25.18 2.19 9.49
CA THR A 191 -25.33 1.73 8.10
C THR A 191 -25.52 2.88 7.11
N ASP A 192 -25.91 4.06 7.58
CA ASP A 192 -26.10 5.24 6.75
C ASP A 192 -24.75 5.77 6.23
N PRO A 193 -24.58 5.95 4.89
CA PRO A 193 -23.31 6.39 4.31
C PRO A 193 -22.85 7.77 4.80
N GLN A 194 -23.75 8.72 5.02
CA GLN A 194 -23.38 10.06 5.48
C GLN A 194 -22.92 10.03 6.95
N GLU A 195 -23.53 9.18 7.77
CA GLU A 195 -23.10 8.97 9.14
C GLU A 195 -21.72 8.27 9.19
N ARG A 196 -21.47 7.27 8.31
CA ARG A 196 -20.15 6.65 8.15
C ARG A 196 -19.11 7.67 7.72
N LEU A 197 -19.40 8.52 6.74
CA LEU A 197 -18.50 9.61 6.33
C LEU A 197 -18.13 10.51 7.51
N ARG A 198 -19.12 10.89 8.32
CA ARG A 198 -18.93 11.76 9.49
C ARG A 198 -18.08 11.11 10.58
N LEU A 199 -18.32 9.83 10.90
CA LEU A 199 -17.68 9.11 12.01
C LEU A 199 -16.38 8.44 11.59
N PHE A 200 -16.35 7.82 10.43
CA PHE A 200 -15.25 6.96 9.99
C PHE A 200 -14.40 7.56 8.85
N GLY A 201 -14.84 8.70 8.28
CA GLY A 201 -14.09 9.43 7.28
C GLY A 201 -14.38 9.10 5.82
N GLN A 202 -15.13 8.01 5.55
CA GLN A 202 -15.63 7.62 4.21
C GLN A 202 -17.00 6.95 4.32
N GLU A 203 -17.79 6.99 3.21
CA GLU A 203 -19.17 6.46 3.18
C GLU A 203 -19.23 4.93 3.28
N ASP A 204 -18.15 4.25 2.90
CA ASP A 204 -18.01 2.79 2.87
C ASP A 204 -17.11 2.23 3.98
N HIS A 205 -16.52 3.10 4.82
CA HIS A 205 -15.83 2.67 6.02
C HIS A 205 -16.83 2.16 7.07
N VAL A 206 -16.49 1.07 7.74
CA VAL A 206 -17.26 0.51 8.86
C VAL A 206 -16.58 0.74 10.21
N ARG A 207 -15.38 1.31 10.18
CA ARG A 207 -14.59 1.76 11.35
C ARG A 207 -13.59 2.83 11.00
N ARG A 208 -13.11 3.50 12.05
CA ARG A 208 -11.95 4.40 12.01
C ARG A 208 -10.91 3.88 12.99
N TYR A 209 -9.74 3.48 12.48
CA TYR A 209 -8.68 2.95 13.33
C TYR A 209 -7.97 4.01 14.15
N GLY A 210 -7.64 3.63 15.40
CA GLY A 210 -6.85 4.38 16.35
C GLY A 210 -5.43 3.83 16.52
N ILE A 211 -4.67 4.46 17.38
CA ILE A 211 -3.29 4.04 17.73
C ILE A 211 -3.23 2.66 18.38
N ASP A 212 -4.37 2.12 18.81
CA ASP A 212 -4.57 0.76 19.33
C ASP A 212 -4.67 -0.33 18.24
N TYR A 213 -4.53 0.02 16.97
CA TYR A 213 -4.57 -0.96 15.87
C TYR A 213 -3.56 -2.11 16.01
N PRO A 214 -2.29 -1.90 16.46
CA PRO A 214 -1.37 -3.00 16.72
C PRO A 214 -1.90 -4.06 17.70
N GLU A 215 -2.61 -3.65 18.75
CA GLU A 215 -3.20 -4.57 19.74
C GLU A 215 -4.20 -5.54 19.07
N ARG A 216 -4.92 -5.07 18.02
CA ARG A 216 -5.86 -5.89 17.27
C ARG A 216 -5.15 -6.94 16.41
N LEU A 217 -4.00 -6.61 15.84
CA LEU A 217 -3.14 -7.55 15.11
C LEU A 217 -2.51 -8.58 16.06
N GLU A 218 -2.02 -8.13 17.22
CA GLU A 218 -1.44 -8.99 18.25
C GLU A 218 -2.46 -9.96 18.84
N ALA A 219 -3.71 -9.53 19.02
CA ALA A 219 -4.81 -10.40 19.46
C ALA A 219 -5.13 -11.53 18.49
N ALA A 220 -4.77 -11.40 17.20
CA ALA A 220 -4.86 -12.46 16.20
C ALA A 220 -3.59 -13.35 16.13
N GLY A 221 -2.59 -13.09 16.97
CA GLY A 221 -1.37 -13.89 17.08
C GLY A 221 -0.22 -13.42 16.21
N PHE A 222 -0.21 -12.18 15.74
CA PHE A 222 0.96 -11.57 15.11
C PHE A 222 1.93 -10.99 16.15
N ARG A 223 3.21 -10.97 15.80
CA ARG A 223 4.20 -10.04 16.34
C ARG A 223 4.22 -8.80 15.46
N VAL A 224 4.07 -7.62 16.05
CA VAL A 224 3.87 -6.38 15.30
C VAL A 224 5.00 -5.39 15.58
N LEU A 225 5.53 -4.80 14.52
CA LEU A 225 6.38 -3.62 14.58
C LEU A 225 5.66 -2.45 13.90
N ALA A 226 5.26 -1.46 14.68
CA ALA A 226 4.72 -0.20 14.17
C ALA A 226 5.89 0.76 13.91
N ILE A 227 6.41 0.77 12.69
CA ILE A 227 7.64 1.48 12.33
C ILE A 227 7.30 2.88 11.83
N PRO A 228 7.67 3.96 12.53
CA PRO A 228 7.39 5.31 12.10
C PRO A 228 8.11 5.67 10.81
N ALA A 229 7.53 6.57 10.03
CA ALA A 229 8.09 7.06 8.78
C ALA A 229 9.52 7.60 8.94
N GLU A 230 9.78 8.31 10.04
CA GLU A 230 11.09 8.83 10.39
C GLU A 230 12.12 7.69 10.56
N GLY A 231 11.75 6.60 11.24
CA GLY A 231 12.62 5.43 11.41
C GLY A 231 13.01 4.79 10.09
N ILE A 232 12.09 4.75 9.11
CA ILE A 232 12.33 4.16 7.78
C ILE A 232 13.12 5.10 6.88
N ALA A 233 12.71 6.35 6.80
CA ALA A 233 13.26 7.33 5.85
C ALA A 233 14.46 8.09 6.41
N GLY A 234 14.51 8.30 7.73
CA GLY A 234 15.34 9.31 8.36
C GLY A 234 14.76 10.72 8.16
N GLU A 235 14.81 11.55 9.17
CA GLU A 235 14.26 12.91 9.20
C GLU A 235 14.64 13.74 7.94
N ALA A 236 15.91 13.73 7.57
CA ALA A 236 16.43 14.48 6.42
C ALA A 236 15.80 14.08 5.07
N ARG A 237 15.22 12.89 4.94
CA ARG A 237 14.63 12.40 3.69
C ARG A 237 13.12 12.58 3.60
N ILE A 238 12.40 12.72 4.72
CA ILE A 238 10.93 12.79 4.76
C ILE A 238 10.40 13.87 3.81
N ALA A 239 10.87 15.10 3.94
CA ALA A 239 10.44 16.21 3.08
C ALA A 239 10.74 15.94 1.60
N ARG A 240 11.91 15.39 1.27
CA ARG A 240 12.29 15.06 -0.11
C ARG A 240 11.44 13.95 -0.71
N LEU A 241 11.03 12.98 0.12
CA LEU A 241 10.16 11.88 -0.26
C LEU A 241 8.67 12.31 -0.27
N GLY A 242 8.34 13.45 0.37
CA GLY A 242 6.98 13.92 0.57
C GLY A 242 6.13 12.85 1.27
N ILE A 243 6.69 12.24 2.31
CA ILE A 243 6.02 11.27 3.18
C ILE A 243 5.42 12.04 4.34
N ASP A 244 4.27 11.60 4.83
CA ASP A 244 3.66 12.13 6.04
C ASP A 244 4.45 11.61 7.26
N GLU A 245 4.82 12.50 8.17
CA GLU A 245 5.63 12.20 9.35
C GLU A 245 4.88 11.28 10.33
N ASP A 246 3.56 11.38 10.38
CA ASP A 246 2.70 10.59 11.26
C ASP A 246 2.45 9.17 10.74
N GLU A 247 2.78 8.90 9.48
CA GLU A 247 2.60 7.57 8.88
C GLU A 247 3.52 6.53 9.51
N LYS A 248 3.01 5.31 9.59
CA LYS A 248 3.75 4.13 10.09
C LYS A 248 3.59 2.96 9.13
N VAL A 249 4.57 2.07 9.15
CA VAL A 249 4.44 0.76 8.51
C VAL A 249 4.14 -0.27 9.60
N PHE A 250 3.02 -0.98 9.45
CA PHE A 250 2.66 -2.10 10.33
C PHE A 250 3.22 -3.40 9.75
N PHE A 251 4.42 -3.74 10.20
CA PHE A 251 5.11 -4.97 9.83
C PHE A 251 4.74 -6.08 10.81
N CYS A 252 4.29 -7.21 10.29
CA CYS A 252 3.72 -8.30 11.06
C CYS A 252 4.41 -9.62 10.72
N THR A 253 4.67 -10.43 11.73
CA THR A 253 5.16 -11.81 11.55
C THR A 253 4.39 -12.76 12.47
N PRO A 254 4.26 -14.05 12.13
CA PRO A 254 3.63 -15.03 13.01
C PRO A 254 4.40 -15.25 14.33
N GLU A 255 5.71 -15.09 14.28
CA GLU A 255 6.65 -15.29 15.39
C GLU A 255 7.91 -14.44 15.19
N GLU A 256 8.79 -14.37 16.17
CA GLU A 256 10.07 -13.65 16.06
C GLU A 256 11.06 -14.39 15.14
N ASN A 257 10.78 -14.40 13.87
CA ASN A 257 11.62 -14.99 12.84
C ASN A 257 12.84 -14.12 12.49
N ALA A 258 13.65 -14.55 11.53
CA ALA A 258 14.90 -13.88 11.18
C ALA A 258 14.69 -12.44 10.70
N ILE A 259 13.68 -12.22 9.85
CA ILE A 259 13.38 -10.87 9.32
C ILE A 259 12.80 -9.93 10.39
N TYR A 260 12.00 -10.45 11.35
CA TYR A 260 11.53 -9.68 12.48
C TYR A 260 12.72 -9.14 13.29
N ARG A 261 13.67 -10.02 13.67
CA ARG A 261 14.86 -9.61 14.41
C ARG A 261 15.75 -8.64 13.64
N GLN A 262 15.87 -8.82 12.33
CA GLN A 262 16.62 -7.90 11.47
C GLN A 262 16.00 -6.50 11.48
N ILE A 263 14.67 -6.39 11.39
CA ILE A 263 13.96 -5.10 11.32
C ILE A 263 13.92 -4.45 12.71
N SER A 264 13.59 -5.21 13.76
CA SER A 264 13.54 -4.68 15.13
C SER A 264 14.91 -4.15 15.58
N GLY A 265 16.01 -4.82 15.19
CA GLY A 265 17.37 -4.37 15.48
C GLY A 265 17.79 -3.06 14.79
N ARG A 266 17.04 -2.60 13.78
CA ARG A 266 17.27 -1.30 13.14
C ARG A 266 16.52 -0.15 13.82
N MET A 267 15.56 -0.47 14.69
CA MET A 267 14.73 0.52 15.39
C MET A 267 15.35 0.98 16.73
N GLY A 268 16.33 0.27 17.24
CA GLY A 268 17.09 0.60 18.47
C GLY A 268 18.42 1.23 18.12
#